data_616da6bc690731da8a6822887cc558b9
#
_entry.id   616da6bc690731da8a6822887cc558b9
#
_cell.length_a   1.000
_cell.length_b   1.000
_cell.length_c   1.000
_cell.angle_alpha   90.00
_cell.angle_beta   90.00
_cell.angle_gamma   90.00
#
_symmetry.space_group_name_H-M   'P 1'
#
loop_
_entity.id
_entity.type
_entity.pdbx_description
1 polymer ?
#
loop_
_entity_poly.entity_id
_entity_poly.type
_entity_poly.pdbx_seq_one_letter_code
_entity_poly.pdbx_strand_id
1 'polypeptide(L)'
;MYCVGDDWQSIYRFSGSDMALFNQFPEYFGATEINKIETTYRFGEPLVSLSSHFIQRNKAQIQKDIHSFSSEMKTELEFYSYDRRDYCNTIGQLVASIPSDKSIFLLGRYSFDDYYLSFMYQSIKEGNRFFYVIGERKIEFLTVHKSKGLEADYVILLQCNKDTYGFPSLVSDDPVLKYVLTKSDQFPYGEERRLFYVAITRAKMKTLVLYDKRFPSVFVDEFLHPERVSEENYVKHPNANKRWTRGADQFLLKLHDEGKSVKYIAAKMGRSQTSIVMRLNKLTQ
;
A
#
# COMPACT_ATOMS: atom_id res chain seq x y z
N MET A 1 -20.94 -10.69 -23.90
CA MET A 1 -19.55 -10.52 -23.46
C MET A 1 -19.44 -11.02 -22.03
N TYR A 2 -18.40 -11.77 -21.68
CA TYR A 2 -18.18 -12.28 -20.32
C TYR A 2 -16.84 -11.75 -19.84
N CYS A 3 -16.83 -11.06 -18.68
CA CYS A 3 -15.64 -10.47 -18.09
C CYS A 3 -15.52 -10.89 -16.63
N VAL A 4 -14.31 -11.19 -16.20
CA VAL A 4 -13.96 -11.47 -14.81
C VAL A 4 -12.87 -10.49 -14.38
N GLY A 5 -13.02 -9.91 -13.21
CA GLY A 5 -12.03 -8.98 -12.67
C GLY A 5 -12.18 -8.79 -11.18
N ASP A 6 -11.21 -8.09 -10.59
CA ASP A 6 -11.20 -7.73 -9.18
C ASP A 6 -10.65 -6.31 -9.04
N ASP A 7 -11.53 -5.37 -8.69
CA ASP A 7 -11.17 -3.96 -8.51
C ASP A 7 -10.25 -3.75 -7.31
N TRP A 8 -10.36 -4.58 -6.26
CA TRP A 8 -9.46 -4.53 -5.10
C TRP A 8 -8.02 -4.91 -5.44
N GLN A 9 -7.82 -5.65 -6.56
CA GLN A 9 -6.52 -6.05 -7.07
C GLN A 9 -6.13 -5.28 -8.36
N SER A 10 -6.76 -4.15 -8.64
CA SER A 10 -6.40 -3.29 -9.78
C SER A 10 -5.17 -2.43 -9.41
N ILE A 11 -3.98 -2.91 -9.75
CA ILE A 11 -2.68 -2.35 -9.36
C ILE A 11 -1.76 -1.97 -10.54
N TYR A 12 -2.31 -1.92 -11.75
CA TYR A 12 -1.55 -1.61 -12.98
C TYR A 12 -2.00 -0.29 -13.62
N ARG A 13 -2.36 0.70 -12.80
CA ARG A 13 -2.77 2.03 -13.28
C ARG A 13 -1.65 2.70 -14.08
N PHE A 14 -0.41 2.55 -13.66
CA PHE A 14 0.77 3.09 -14.35
C PHE A 14 0.94 2.55 -15.78
N SER A 15 0.30 1.43 -16.13
CA SER A 15 0.24 0.87 -17.48
C SER A 15 -1.11 1.10 -18.17
N GLY A 16 -1.93 2.03 -17.67
CA GLY A 16 -3.18 2.43 -18.30
C GLY A 16 -4.41 1.61 -17.87
N SER A 17 -4.31 0.79 -16.82
CA SER A 17 -5.49 0.09 -16.27
C SER A 17 -6.44 1.10 -15.62
N ASP A 18 -7.66 1.17 -16.13
CA ASP A 18 -8.71 2.07 -15.64
C ASP A 18 -9.82 1.29 -14.93
N MET A 19 -9.97 1.55 -13.62
CA MET A 19 -11.02 0.93 -12.81
C MET A 19 -12.43 1.37 -13.22
N ALA A 20 -12.60 2.53 -13.84
CA ALA A 20 -13.92 3.03 -14.20
C ALA A 20 -14.59 2.07 -15.19
N LEU A 21 -13.83 1.48 -16.12
CA LEU A 21 -14.32 0.48 -17.06
C LEU A 21 -14.92 -0.74 -16.36
N PHE A 22 -14.42 -1.10 -15.19
CA PHE A 22 -14.90 -2.24 -14.42
C PHE A 22 -16.05 -1.85 -13.47
N ASN A 23 -15.87 -0.76 -12.70
CA ASN A 23 -16.86 -0.32 -11.70
C ASN A 23 -18.14 0.26 -12.33
N GLN A 24 -18.05 0.80 -13.56
CA GLN A 24 -19.14 1.36 -14.33
C GLN A 24 -19.46 0.52 -15.57
N PHE A 25 -19.24 -0.78 -15.50
CA PHE A 25 -19.37 -1.71 -16.62
C PHE A 25 -20.69 -1.56 -17.41
N PRO A 26 -21.87 -1.41 -16.77
CA PRO A 26 -23.13 -1.20 -17.49
C PRO A 26 -23.17 0.11 -18.29
N GLU A 27 -22.47 1.14 -17.88
CA GLU A 27 -22.42 2.44 -18.59
C GLU A 27 -21.66 2.33 -19.90
N TYR A 28 -20.63 1.46 -19.96
CA TYR A 28 -19.79 1.28 -21.14
C TYR A 28 -20.30 0.17 -22.08
N PHE A 29 -20.89 -0.89 -21.52
CA PHE A 29 -21.20 -2.12 -22.25
C PHE A 29 -22.70 -2.46 -22.30
N GLY A 30 -23.58 -1.63 -21.70
CA GLY A 30 -25.01 -1.80 -21.70
C GLY A 30 -25.52 -2.77 -20.63
N ALA A 31 -26.73 -3.30 -20.80
CA ALA A 31 -27.39 -4.15 -19.81
C ALA A 31 -26.50 -5.32 -19.39
N THR A 32 -26.25 -5.47 -18.11
CA THR A 32 -25.25 -6.38 -17.56
C THR A 32 -25.78 -7.06 -16.30
N GLU A 33 -25.56 -8.35 -16.19
CA GLU A 33 -25.71 -9.08 -14.94
C GLU A 33 -24.36 -9.14 -14.23
N ILE A 34 -24.32 -8.76 -12.94
CA ILE A 34 -23.11 -8.73 -12.13
C ILE A 34 -23.24 -9.75 -11.02
N ASN A 35 -22.34 -10.74 -11.03
CA ASN A 35 -22.22 -11.74 -9.99
C ASN A 35 -20.93 -11.51 -9.20
N LYS A 36 -21.00 -11.56 -7.88
CA LYS A 36 -19.85 -11.38 -6.98
C LYS A 36 -19.35 -12.73 -6.49
N ILE A 37 -18.02 -12.92 -6.53
CA ILE A 37 -17.35 -14.04 -5.89
C ILE A 37 -16.80 -13.51 -4.56
N GLU A 38 -17.41 -13.93 -3.46
CA GLU A 38 -17.14 -13.42 -2.12
C GLU A 38 -16.47 -14.46 -1.20
N THR A 39 -16.11 -15.63 -1.74
CA THR A 39 -15.39 -16.68 -0.98
C THR A 39 -13.93 -16.72 -1.37
N THR A 40 -13.04 -16.61 -0.38
CA THR A 40 -11.60 -16.81 -0.55
C THR A 40 -11.15 -18.20 -0.07
N TYR A 41 -10.32 -18.85 -0.88
CA TYR A 41 -9.73 -20.16 -0.62
C TYR A 41 -8.26 -20.08 -0.19
N ARG A 42 -7.70 -18.85 -0.10
CA ARG A 42 -6.28 -18.64 0.19
C ARG A 42 -6.01 -18.33 1.64
N PHE A 43 -6.80 -17.45 2.24
CA PHE A 43 -6.57 -16.92 3.58
C PHE A 43 -7.86 -16.88 4.40
N GLY A 44 -7.71 -16.93 5.71
CA GLY A 44 -8.81 -16.96 6.67
C GLY A 44 -8.82 -15.77 7.63
N GLU A 45 -9.62 -15.88 8.67
CA GLU A 45 -9.66 -14.89 9.75
C GLU A 45 -8.38 -14.90 10.59
N PRO A 46 -7.93 -13.77 11.16
CA PRO A 46 -8.58 -12.46 11.11
C PRO A 46 -8.23 -11.62 9.85
N LEU A 47 -7.39 -12.13 8.93
CA LEU A 47 -6.94 -11.35 7.77
C LEU A 47 -8.09 -10.97 6.83
N VAL A 48 -9.11 -11.82 6.69
CA VAL A 48 -10.32 -11.52 5.86
C VAL A 48 -10.96 -10.22 6.33
N SER A 49 -11.32 -10.14 7.61
CA SER A 49 -11.95 -8.95 8.18
C SER A 49 -11.05 -7.72 8.14
N LEU A 50 -9.77 -7.87 8.51
CA LEU A 50 -8.80 -6.76 8.53
C LEU A 50 -8.56 -6.18 7.13
N SER A 51 -8.32 -7.05 6.15
CA SER A 51 -8.02 -6.61 4.78
C SER A 51 -9.26 -6.04 4.08
N SER A 52 -10.45 -6.60 4.31
CA SER A 52 -11.71 -6.09 3.78
C SER A 52 -12.04 -4.72 4.35
N HIS A 53 -11.90 -4.54 5.67
CA HIS A 53 -12.10 -3.23 6.31
C HIS A 53 -11.10 -2.19 5.76
N PHE A 54 -9.84 -2.56 5.62
CA PHE A 54 -8.80 -1.69 5.09
C PHE A 54 -9.11 -1.22 3.66
N ILE A 55 -9.42 -2.13 2.73
CA ILE A 55 -9.62 -1.78 1.33
C ILE A 55 -10.93 -1.01 1.10
N GLN A 56 -12.00 -1.36 1.80
CA GLN A 56 -13.34 -0.77 1.64
C GLN A 56 -13.48 0.64 2.27
N ARG A 57 -12.46 1.16 2.94
CA ARG A 57 -12.41 2.59 3.30
C ARG A 57 -12.46 3.48 2.07
N ASN A 58 -11.92 3.06 0.95
CA ASN A 58 -12.15 3.71 -0.34
C ASN A 58 -13.54 3.35 -0.86
N LYS A 59 -14.50 4.24 -0.70
CA LYS A 59 -15.90 4.04 -1.13
C LYS A 59 -16.07 3.94 -2.64
N ALA A 60 -15.05 4.28 -3.43
CA ALA A 60 -15.04 4.07 -4.87
C ALA A 60 -14.79 2.60 -5.26
N GLN A 61 -14.36 1.76 -4.31
CA GLN A 61 -14.23 0.32 -4.50
C GLN A 61 -15.60 -0.36 -4.42
N ILE A 62 -15.76 -1.44 -5.18
CA ILE A 62 -16.97 -2.29 -5.09
C ILE A 62 -17.01 -2.89 -3.67
N GLN A 63 -18.13 -2.68 -2.98
CA GLN A 63 -18.33 -3.26 -1.66
C GLN A 63 -18.58 -4.77 -1.81
N LYS A 64 -17.78 -5.59 -1.13
CA LYS A 64 -17.84 -7.06 -1.14
C LYS A 64 -17.83 -7.56 0.30
N ASP A 65 -18.55 -8.63 0.54
CA ASP A 65 -18.56 -9.33 1.81
C ASP A 65 -17.71 -10.62 1.67
N ILE A 66 -16.40 -10.44 1.78
CA ILE A 66 -15.47 -11.55 1.62
C ILE A 66 -15.45 -12.41 2.88
N HIS A 67 -15.55 -13.71 2.70
CA HIS A 67 -15.44 -14.69 3.76
C HIS A 67 -14.54 -15.87 3.35
N SER A 68 -13.94 -16.49 4.35
CA SER A 68 -13.10 -17.67 4.15
C SER A 68 -13.95 -18.88 3.76
N PHE A 69 -13.42 -19.74 2.89
CA PHE A 69 -14.02 -21.01 2.54
C PHE A 69 -14.24 -21.93 3.76
N SER A 70 -13.36 -21.87 4.74
CA SER A 70 -13.46 -22.66 5.97
C SER A 70 -13.19 -21.81 7.19
N SER A 71 -13.96 -22.03 8.26
CA SER A 71 -13.75 -21.40 9.58
C SER A 71 -12.45 -21.86 10.27
N GLU A 72 -11.87 -22.98 9.81
CA GLU A 72 -10.59 -23.49 10.33
C GLU A 72 -9.38 -22.76 9.73
N MET A 73 -9.56 -22.08 8.57
CA MET A 73 -8.50 -21.30 7.97
C MET A 73 -8.20 -20.06 8.81
N LYS A 74 -6.97 -19.97 9.29
CA LYS A 74 -6.48 -18.80 10.04
C LYS A 74 -5.29 -18.21 9.35
N THR A 75 -5.34 -16.89 9.13
CA THR A 75 -4.23 -16.14 8.56
C THR A 75 -4.01 -14.89 9.38
N GLU A 76 -2.81 -14.77 9.93
CA GLU A 76 -2.44 -13.68 10.82
C GLU A 76 -1.80 -12.53 10.06
N LEU A 77 -2.00 -11.30 10.57
CA LEU A 77 -1.32 -10.10 10.13
C LEU A 77 -0.62 -9.48 11.33
N GLU A 78 0.70 -9.45 11.31
CA GLU A 78 1.51 -8.95 12.40
C GLU A 78 2.42 -7.81 11.93
N PHE A 79 2.67 -6.85 12.83
CA PHE A 79 3.48 -5.66 12.56
C PHE A 79 4.74 -5.69 13.42
N TYR A 80 5.90 -5.63 12.77
CA TYR A 80 7.21 -5.64 13.43
C TYR A 80 7.94 -4.33 13.20
N SER A 81 8.19 -3.62 14.29
CA SER A 81 9.05 -2.45 14.23
C SER A 81 10.51 -2.85 14.31
N TYR A 82 11.35 -2.19 13.52
CA TYR A 82 12.80 -2.38 13.58
C TYR A 82 13.53 -1.05 13.78
N ASP A 83 14.72 -1.13 14.33
CA ASP A 83 15.72 -0.09 14.23
C ASP A 83 16.51 -0.25 12.94
N ARG A 84 16.84 0.86 12.28
CA ARG A 84 17.53 0.84 10.99
C ARG A 84 18.82 0.03 10.99
N ARG A 85 19.52 -0.02 12.12
CA ARG A 85 20.76 -0.80 12.29
C ARG A 85 20.52 -2.30 12.37
N ASP A 86 19.34 -2.70 12.82
CA ASP A 86 18.97 -4.11 13.06
C ASP A 86 18.06 -4.68 12.00
N TYR A 87 17.82 -3.94 10.93
CA TYR A 87 16.86 -4.34 9.87
C TYR A 87 17.09 -5.75 9.33
N CYS A 88 18.32 -6.02 8.87
CA CYS A 88 18.63 -7.34 8.32
C CYS A 88 18.61 -8.44 9.40
N ASN A 89 19.10 -8.16 10.62
CA ASN A 89 19.03 -9.10 11.74
C ASN A 89 17.58 -9.44 12.10
N THR A 90 16.70 -8.44 12.10
CA THR A 90 15.26 -8.65 12.34
C THR A 90 14.68 -9.61 11.30
N ILE A 91 15.01 -9.42 10.02
CA ILE A 91 14.55 -10.33 8.95
C ILE A 91 15.11 -11.74 9.17
N GLY A 92 16.38 -11.87 9.50
CA GLY A 92 16.99 -13.16 9.80
C GLY A 92 16.30 -13.89 10.95
N GLN A 93 15.99 -13.18 12.04
CA GLN A 93 15.26 -13.74 13.19
C GLN A 93 13.83 -14.17 12.81
N LEU A 94 13.10 -13.35 12.03
CA LEU A 94 11.77 -13.71 11.56
C LEU A 94 11.82 -14.96 10.67
N VAL A 95 12.77 -15.02 9.73
CA VAL A 95 12.94 -16.21 8.88
C VAL A 95 13.26 -17.44 9.70
N ALA A 96 14.12 -17.32 10.71
CA ALA A 96 14.47 -18.43 11.61
C ALA A 96 13.29 -18.91 12.46
N SER A 97 12.33 -18.04 12.78
CA SER A 97 11.13 -18.41 13.55
C SER A 97 10.06 -19.14 12.74
N ILE A 98 10.16 -19.12 11.40
CA ILE A 98 9.20 -19.78 10.51
C ILE A 98 9.62 -21.25 10.30
N PRO A 99 8.70 -22.23 10.44
CA PRO A 99 9.01 -23.65 10.21
C PRO A 99 9.69 -23.89 8.85
N SER A 100 10.68 -24.79 8.81
CA SER A 100 11.54 -24.99 7.63
C SER A 100 10.80 -25.54 6.40
N ASP A 101 9.69 -26.24 6.61
CA ASP A 101 8.82 -26.79 5.56
C ASP A 101 7.90 -25.75 4.91
N LYS A 102 7.84 -24.54 5.43
CA LYS A 102 6.93 -23.48 4.93
C LYS A 102 7.61 -22.58 3.91
N SER A 103 6.84 -22.20 2.89
CA SER A 103 7.29 -21.24 1.87
C SER A 103 7.25 -19.81 2.40
N ILE A 104 8.22 -18.99 1.96
CA ILE A 104 8.31 -17.57 2.35
C ILE A 104 8.52 -16.73 1.10
N PHE A 105 7.80 -15.59 1.02
CA PHE A 105 8.14 -14.50 0.12
C PHE A 105 8.64 -13.28 0.90
N LEU A 106 9.70 -12.66 0.39
CA LEU A 106 10.07 -11.29 0.74
C LEU A 106 9.43 -10.37 -0.28
N LEU A 107 8.55 -9.47 0.14
CA LEU A 107 7.87 -8.53 -0.75
C LEU A 107 8.33 -7.10 -0.51
N GLY A 108 8.77 -6.42 -1.58
CA GLY A 108 9.05 -4.99 -1.59
C GLY A 108 8.01 -4.22 -2.41
N ARG A 109 7.78 -2.95 -2.08
CA ARG A 109 7.04 -2.03 -2.95
C ARG A 109 7.80 -1.77 -4.24
N TYR A 110 9.12 -1.64 -4.14
CA TYR A 110 10.07 -1.41 -5.23
C TYR A 110 11.09 -2.54 -5.35
N SER A 111 11.72 -2.64 -6.50
CA SER A 111 12.77 -3.64 -6.75
C SER A 111 14.05 -3.38 -5.95
N PHE A 112 14.24 -2.18 -5.43
CA PHE A 112 15.38 -1.80 -4.61
C PHE A 112 15.12 -1.85 -3.09
N ASP A 113 13.96 -2.31 -2.65
CA ASP A 113 13.64 -2.44 -1.23
C ASP A 113 14.48 -3.54 -0.55
N ASP A 114 15.10 -4.39 -1.35
CA ASP A 114 16.04 -5.41 -0.93
C ASP A 114 17.49 -4.89 -0.77
N TYR A 115 17.74 -3.61 -1.06
CA TYR A 115 19.10 -3.04 -1.10
C TYR A 115 19.95 -3.39 0.13
N TYR A 116 19.39 -3.27 1.34
CA TYR A 116 20.12 -3.61 2.56
C TYR A 116 20.37 -5.10 2.75
N LEU A 117 19.50 -5.95 2.19
CA LEU A 117 19.67 -7.40 2.26
C LEU A 117 20.89 -7.87 1.47
N SER A 118 21.19 -7.20 0.35
CA SER A 118 22.33 -7.53 -0.52
C SER A 118 23.69 -7.35 0.14
N PHE A 119 23.78 -6.58 1.23
CA PHE A 119 25.02 -6.43 2.01
C PHE A 119 25.24 -7.55 3.04
N MET A 120 24.17 -8.22 3.46
CA MET A 120 24.24 -9.19 4.55
C MET A 120 24.02 -10.63 4.08
N TYR A 121 23.22 -10.80 3.04
CA TYR A 121 22.80 -12.10 2.55
C TYR A 121 23.26 -12.35 1.11
N GLN A 122 23.67 -13.58 0.83
CA GLN A 122 23.99 -13.98 -0.53
C GLN A 122 22.72 -13.94 -1.40
N SER A 123 22.82 -13.27 -2.56
CA SER A 123 21.75 -13.25 -3.55
C SER A 123 22.02 -14.28 -4.66
N ILE A 124 20.94 -14.87 -5.18
CA ILE A 124 20.97 -15.84 -6.28
C ILE A 124 19.94 -15.43 -7.29
N LYS A 125 20.35 -15.33 -8.56
CA LYS A 125 19.44 -15.06 -9.68
C LYS A 125 19.27 -16.32 -10.51
N GLU A 126 18.03 -16.76 -10.69
CA GLU A 126 17.64 -17.90 -11.51
C GLU A 126 16.62 -17.47 -12.56
N GLY A 127 17.06 -17.28 -13.79
CA GLY A 127 16.24 -16.70 -14.83
C GLY A 127 15.73 -15.31 -14.45
N ASN A 128 14.42 -15.16 -14.34
CA ASN A 128 13.75 -13.90 -13.93
C ASN A 128 13.43 -13.85 -12.44
N ARG A 129 13.80 -14.87 -11.66
CA ARG A 129 13.56 -14.96 -10.22
C ARG A 129 14.81 -14.56 -9.44
N PHE A 130 14.62 -13.91 -8.32
CA PHE A 130 15.67 -13.39 -7.48
C PHE A 130 15.48 -13.91 -6.03
N PHE A 131 16.54 -14.44 -5.45
CA PHE A 131 16.49 -15.10 -4.15
C PHE A 131 17.57 -14.56 -3.22
N TYR A 132 17.30 -14.62 -1.91
CA TYR A 132 18.29 -14.46 -0.84
C TYR A 132 18.46 -15.76 -0.08
N VAL A 133 19.70 -16.08 0.30
CA VAL A 133 20.01 -17.17 1.21
C VAL A 133 20.09 -16.59 2.62
N ILE A 134 19.09 -16.90 3.45
CA ILE A 134 18.99 -16.45 4.83
C ILE A 134 19.01 -17.68 5.74
N GLY A 135 20.11 -17.85 6.49
CA GLY A 135 20.40 -19.13 7.14
C GLY A 135 20.58 -20.21 6.08
N GLU A 136 19.87 -21.33 6.22
CA GLU A 136 19.88 -22.44 5.25
C GLU A 136 18.77 -22.34 4.20
N ARG A 137 18.01 -21.23 4.18
CA ARG A 137 16.81 -21.08 3.36
C ARG A 137 17.05 -20.17 2.17
N LYS A 138 16.62 -20.65 1.01
CA LYS A 138 16.55 -19.87 -0.23
C LYS A 138 15.17 -19.25 -0.34
N ILE A 139 15.07 -17.93 -0.21
CA ILE A 139 13.83 -17.18 -0.13
C ILE A 139 13.71 -16.24 -1.31
N GLU A 140 12.57 -16.27 -2.00
CA GLU A 140 12.33 -15.43 -3.16
C GLU A 140 11.99 -14.01 -2.75
N PHE A 141 12.67 -13.03 -3.38
CA PHE A 141 12.32 -11.62 -3.31
C PHE A 141 11.52 -11.23 -4.54
N LEU A 142 10.39 -10.57 -4.32
CA LEU A 142 9.48 -10.08 -5.35
C LEU A 142 9.03 -8.67 -5.05
N THR A 143 8.78 -7.88 -6.09
CA THR A 143 7.92 -6.70 -5.87
C THR A 143 6.47 -7.14 -5.67
N VAL A 144 5.69 -6.35 -4.94
CA VAL A 144 4.26 -6.64 -4.74
C VAL A 144 3.53 -6.81 -6.08
N HIS A 145 3.88 -6.02 -7.10
CA HIS A 145 3.30 -6.17 -8.44
C HIS A 145 3.57 -7.55 -9.05
N LYS A 146 4.78 -8.07 -8.90
CA LYS A 146 5.15 -9.41 -9.40
C LYS A 146 4.52 -10.53 -8.58
N SER A 147 4.12 -10.28 -7.34
CA SER A 147 3.49 -11.28 -6.48
C SER A 147 2.01 -11.50 -6.80
N LYS A 148 1.39 -10.65 -7.64
CA LYS A 148 0.00 -10.83 -8.03
C LYS A 148 -0.21 -12.18 -8.71
N GLY A 149 -1.19 -12.95 -8.21
CA GLY A 149 -1.46 -14.31 -8.67
C GLY A 149 -0.63 -15.40 -7.97
N LEU A 150 0.43 -15.02 -7.25
CA LEU A 150 1.24 -15.95 -6.46
C LEU A 150 0.77 -16.00 -5.00
N GLU A 151 1.26 -16.99 -4.26
CA GLU A 151 0.98 -17.17 -2.83
C GLU A 151 2.12 -17.93 -2.15
N ALA A 152 2.30 -17.69 -0.85
CA ALA A 152 3.24 -18.42 0.00
C ALA A 152 2.58 -18.69 1.36
N ASP A 153 3.16 -19.58 2.18
CA ASP A 153 2.68 -19.79 3.55
C ASP A 153 2.90 -18.54 4.39
N TYR A 154 4.07 -17.90 4.25
CA TYR A 154 4.45 -16.67 4.94
C TYR A 154 4.88 -15.60 3.96
N VAL A 155 4.53 -14.36 4.30
CA VAL A 155 4.98 -13.16 3.57
C VAL A 155 5.65 -12.22 4.56
N ILE A 156 6.84 -11.74 4.22
CA ILE A 156 7.53 -10.67 4.93
C ILE A 156 7.50 -9.44 4.03
N LEU A 157 6.69 -8.45 4.41
CA LEU A 157 6.53 -7.21 3.66
C LEU A 157 7.53 -6.17 4.16
N LEU A 158 8.41 -5.73 3.27
CA LEU A 158 9.56 -4.89 3.57
C LEU A 158 9.21 -3.40 3.50
N GLN A 159 9.94 -2.56 4.24
CA GLN A 159 9.99 -1.10 4.08
C GLN A 159 8.63 -0.38 4.15
N CYS A 160 7.71 -0.82 5.04
CA CYS A 160 6.42 -0.15 5.23
C CYS A 160 6.58 1.17 6.01
N ASN A 161 7.41 2.06 5.47
CA ASN A 161 7.84 3.30 6.11
C ASN A 161 7.20 4.52 5.46
N LYS A 162 7.13 5.61 6.23
CA LYS A 162 6.74 6.94 5.74
C LYS A 162 7.94 7.60 5.06
N ASP A 163 8.12 7.34 3.77
CA ASP A 163 9.18 7.90 2.94
C ASP A 163 8.64 8.19 1.53
N THR A 164 9.44 8.89 0.70
CA THR A 164 9.12 9.12 -0.71
C THR A 164 8.94 7.82 -1.47
N TYR A 165 9.80 6.84 -1.20
CA TYR A 165 9.74 5.49 -1.74
C TYR A 165 9.26 4.46 -0.70
N GLY A 166 8.49 4.90 0.28
CA GLY A 166 7.89 4.02 1.27
C GLY A 166 6.68 3.25 0.75
N PHE A 167 5.92 2.69 1.68
CA PHE A 167 4.67 2.02 1.35
C PHE A 167 3.55 2.50 2.28
N PRO A 168 2.68 3.44 1.85
CA PRO A 168 2.46 3.91 0.47
C PRO A 168 3.57 4.81 -0.08
N SER A 169 3.78 4.71 -1.39
CA SER A 169 4.66 5.61 -2.13
C SER A 169 4.11 7.04 -2.15
N LEU A 170 5.01 8.02 -2.03
CA LEU A 170 4.69 9.44 -2.20
C LEU A 170 5.07 9.96 -3.60
N VAL A 171 5.52 9.09 -4.48
CA VAL A 171 5.84 9.43 -5.88
C VAL A 171 4.52 9.76 -6.59
N SER A 172 4.46 10.92 -7.23
CA SER A 172 3.30 11.33 -8.02
C SER A 172 3.23 10.54 -9.32
N ASP A 173 2.01 10.29 -9.79
CA ASP A 173 1.77 9.71 -11.11
C ASP A 173 2.42 10.54 -12.22
N ASP A 174 2.81 9.87 -13.31
CA ASP A 174 3.23 10.55 -14.53
C ASP A 174 2.07 11.41 -15.06
N PRO A 175 2.32 12.69 -15.41
CA PRO A 175 1.30 13.57 -15.97
C PRO A 175 0.58 13.01 -17.21
N VAL A 176 1.23 12.13 -17.98
CA VAL A 176 0.65 11.46 -19.15
C VAL A 176 -0.57 10.62 -18.79
N LEU A 177 -0.63 10.04 -17.60
CA LEU A 177 -1.76 9.22 -17.17
C LEU A 177 -3.08 10.02 -17.12
N LYS A 178 -3.03 11.33 -16.95
CA LYS A 178 -4.23 12.19 -16.99
C LYS A 178 -4.95 12.19 -18.34
N TYR A 179 -4.24 11.85 -19.42
CA TYR A 179 -4.82 11.81 -20.77
C TYR A 179 -5.34 10.43 -21.16
N VAL A 180 -4.95 9.40 -20.42
CA VAL A 180 -5.30 8.00 -20.72
C VAL A 180 -6.43 7.50 -19.80
N LEU A 181 -6.46 7.96 -18.55
CA LEU A 181 -7.42 7.51 -17.55
C LEU A 181 -8.65 8.41 -17.53
N THR A 182 -9.84 7.81 -17.54
CA THR A 182 -11.12 8.53 -17.57
C THR A 182 -11.40 9.25 -16.26
N LYS A 183 -11.06 8.67 -15.12
CA LYS A 183 -11.19 9.26 -13.78
C LYS A 183 -9.98 8.96 -12.93
N SER A 184 -9.46 9.96 -12.23
CA SER A 184 -8.45 9.73 -11.20
C SER A 184 -9.12 9.16 -9.95
N ASP A 185 -8.51 8.15 -9.33
CA ASP A 185 -8.88 7.71 -7.99
C ASP A 185 -8.62 8.88 -7.02
N GLN A 186 -9.71 9.48 -6.51
CA GLN A 186 -9.62 10.64 -5.64
C GLN A 186 -9.35 10.28 -4.18
N PHE A 187 -9.49 9.00 -3.84
CA PHE A 187 -9.20 8.54 -2.49
C PHE A 187 -7.69 8.55 -2.25
N PRO A 188 -7.23 9.13 -1.12
CA PRO A 188 -5.80 9.21 -0.82
C PRO A 188 -5.15 7.82 -0.85
N TYR A 189 -4.07 7.71 -1.63
CA TYR A 189 -3.36 6.45 -1.83
C TYR A 189 -4.23 5.29 -2.36
N GLY A 190 -5.27 5.56 -3.16
CA GLY A 190 -6.21 4.53 -3.59
C GLY A 190 -5.53 3.33 -4.27
N GLU A 191 -4.60 3.57 -5.22
CA GLU A 191 -3.82 2.49 -5.85
C GLU A 191 -2.86 1.83 -4.88
N GLU A 192 -2.14 2.61 -4.08
CA GLU A 192 -1.22 2.08 -3.06
C GLU A 192 -1.96 1.23 -2.02
N ARG A 193 -3.20 1.59 -1.69
CA ARG A 193 -4.07 0.79 -0.81
C ARG A 193 -4.42 -0.56 -1.43
N ARG A 194 -4.76 -0.59 -2.71
CA ARG A 194 -4.98 -1.85 -3.44
C ARG A 194 -3.69 -2.68 -3.50
N LEU A 195 -2.55 -2.02 -3.73
CA LEU A 195 -1.27 -2.70 -3.75
C LEU A 195 -0.92 -3.30 -2.37
N PHE A 196 -1.18 -2.56 -1.29
CA PHE A 196 -0.98 -3.06 0.08
C PHE A 196 -1.93 -4.22 0.39
N TYR A 197 -3.20 -4.12 -0.02
CA TYR A 197 -4.17 -5.22 0.08
C TYR A 197 -3.65 -6.47 -0.66
N VAL A 198 -3.15 -6.31 -1.89
CA VAL A 198 -2.55 -7.43 -2.64
C VAL A 198 -1.38 -8.02 -1.85
N ALA A 199 -0.48 -7.20 -1.30
CA ALA A 199 0.68 -7.68 -0.55
C ALA A 199 0.29 -8.51 0.67
N ILE A 200 -0.59 -8.00 1.53
CA ILE A 200 -0.97 -8.67 2.78
C ILE A 200 -1.81 -9.93 2.55
N THR A 201 -2.50 -10.03 1.40
CA THR A 201 -3.32 -11.19 1.05
C THR A 201 -2.58 -12.25 0.21
N ARG A 202 -1.23 -12.19 0.14
CA ARG A 202 -0.44 -13.24 -0.53
C ARG A 202 -0.12 -14.41 0.39
N ALA A 203 -0.24 -14.23 1.71
CA ALA A 203 0.04 -15.28 2.67
C ALA A 203 -1.16 -16.21 2.87
N LYS A 204 -0.87 -17.50 3.09
CA LYS A 204 -1.84 -18.49 3.56
C LYS A 204 -1.92 -18.54 5.09
N MET A 205 -0.81 -18.37 5.78
CA MET A 205 -0.71 -18.53 7.23
C MET A 205 -0.45 -17.21 7.95
N LYS A 206 0.54 -16.42 7.48
CA LYS A 206 0.91 -15.19 8.19
C LYS A 206 1.60 -14.19 7.29
N THR A 207 1.21 -12.92 7.41
CA THR A 207 1.93 -11.77 6.86
C THR A 207 2.59 -10.98 7.98
N LEU A 208 3.90 -10.74 7.83
CA LEU A 208 4.76 -9.98 8.73
C LEU A 208 5.09 -8.65 8.06
N VAL A 209 4.56 -7.55 8.58
CA VAL A 209 4.76 -6.20 8.03
C VAL A 209 5.89 -5.50 8.79
N LEU A 210 6.99 -5.16 8.10
CA LEU A 210 8.17 -4.53 8.70
C LEU A 210 8.18 -3.03 8.48
N TYR A 211 8.40 -2.26 9.55
CA TYR A 211 8.49 -0.81 9.49
C TYR A 211 9.55 -0.24 10.45
N ASP A 212 10.21 0.85 10.02
CA ASP A 212 11.12 1.61 10.92
C ASP A 212 10.29 2.25 12.04
N LYS A 213 10.61 1.95 13.29
CA LYS A 213 9.86 2.41 14.47
C LYS A 213 9.73 3.93 14.58
N ARG A 214 10.64 4.68 13.94
CA ARG A 214 10.61 6.15 13.93
C ARG A 214 9.76 6.75 12.82
N PHE A 215 9.46 5.94 11.79
CA PHE A 215 8.78 6.39 10.58
C PHE A 215 7.74 5.38 10.09
N PRO A 216 6.78 4.97 10.94
CA PRO A 216 5.71 4.08 10.50
C PRO A 216 4.94 4.73 9.33
N SER A 217 4.52 3.92 8.38
CA SER A 217 3.70 4.43 7.29
C SER A 217 2.27 4.71 7.77
N VAL A 218 1.52 5.50 6.98
CA VAL A 218 0.11 5.77 7.27
C VAL A 218 -0.74 4.49 7.28
N PHE A 219 -0.35 3.46 6.51
CA PHE A 219 -1.04 2.17 6.51
C PHE A 219 -0.74 1.36 7.76
N VAL A 220 0.52 1.38 8.23
CA VAL A 220 0.89 0.77 9.51
C VAL A 220 0.14 1.44 10.66
N ASP A 221 0.14 2.78 10.71
CA ASP A 221 -0.61 3.54 11.72
C ASP A 221 -2.11 3.23 11.68
N GLU A 222 -2.67 3.01 10.50
CA GLU A 222 -4.09 2.69 10.33
C GLU A 222 -4.47 1.34 10.96
N PHE A 223 -3.60 0.35 10.89
CA PHE A 223 -3.84 -0.95 11.53
C PHE A 223 -3.55 -0.94 13.04
N LEU A 224 -2.48 -0.25 13.46
CA LEU A 224 -2.07 -0.21 14.87
C LEU A 224 -2.92 0.75 15.70
N HIS A 225 -3.47 1.81 15.08
CA HIS A 225 -4.20 2.89 15.72
C HIS A 225 -5.47 3.25 14.95
N PRO A 226 -6.41 2.30 14.76
CA PRO A 226 -7.62 2.53 13.96
C PRO A 226 -8.46 3.70 14.48
N GLU A 227 -8.38 4.00 15.78
CA GLU A 227 -9.07 5.13 16.42
C GLU A 227 -8.57 6.51 15.96
N ARG A 228 -7.35 6.60 15.42
CA ARG A 228 -6.75 7.87 14.93
C ARG A 228 -7.14 8.17 13.50
N VAL A 229 -7.71 7.22 12.81
CA VAL A 229 -8.06 7.34 11.41
C VAL A 229 -9.52 7.73 11.29
N SER A 230 -9.81 9.04 11.31
CA SER A 230 -11.13 9.53 10.93
C SER A 230 -11.21 9.63 9.39
N GLU A 231 -12.30 9.12 8.81
CA GLU A 231 -12.58 9.27 7.36
C GLU A 231 -12.57 10.75 6.94
N GLU A 232 -13.01 11.65 7.84
CA GLU A 232 -12.96 13.09 7.63
C GLU A 232 -11.56 13.65 7.38
N ASN A 233 -10.52 13.11 8.00
CA ASN A 233 -9.16 13.62 7.84
C ASN A 233 -8.58 13.30 6.45
N TYR A 234 -8.91 12.15 5.87
CA TYR A 234 -8.49 11.81 4.50
C TYR A 234 -9.21 12.64 3.44
N VAL A 235 -10.52 12.90 3.63
CA VAL A 235 -11.32 13.70 2.69
C VAL A 235 -10.99 15.20 2.80
N LYS A 236 -10.82 15.71 4.04
CA LYS A 236 -10.53 17.14 4.28
C LYS A 236 -9.11 17.55 3.87
N HIS A 237 -8.13 16.64 3.95
CA HIS A 237 -6.72 16.99 3.77
C HIS A 237 -5.99 16.00 2.85
N PRO A 238 -6.36 15.91 1.56
CA PRO A 238 -5.81 14.89 0.63
C PRO A 238 -4.29 14.99 0.43
N ASN A 239 -3.67 16.11 0.82
CA ASN A 239 -2.24 16.32 0.75
C ASN A 239 -1.54 16.33 2.13
N ALA A 240 -2.23 15.94 3.23
CA ALA A 240 -1.70 16.01 4.59
C ALA A 240 -0.35 15.30 4.75
N ASN A 241 -0.18 14.16 4.10
CA ASN A 241 1.02 13.33 4.21
C ASN A 241 1.99 13.47 3.03
N LYS A 242 1.66 14.29 2.02
CA LYS A 242 2.57 14.52 0.89
C LYS A 242 3.74 15.42 1.30
N ARG A 243 4.93 15.08 0.80
CA ARG A 243 6.14 15.90 1.00
C ARG A 243 5.92 17.32 0.49
N TRP A 244 6.46 18.31 1.19
CA TRP A 244 6.55 19.66 0.69
C TRP A 244 7.62 19.72 -0.42
N THR A 245 7.19 20.04 -1.63
CA THR A 245 8.06 20.25 -2.77
C THR A 245 8.39 21.73 -2.92
N ARG A 246 9.45 22.07 -3.64
CA ARG A 246 9.80 23.47 -3.95
C ARG A 246 8.63 24.22 -4.62
N GLY A 247 7.91 23.56 -5.53
CA GLY A 247 6.72 24.15 -6.16
C GLY A 247 5.56 24.36 -5.19
N ALA A 248 5.34 23.42 -4.24
CA ALA A 248 4.33 23.60 -3.20
C ALA A 248 4.69 24.74 -2.24
N ASP A 249 5.99 24.92 -1.91
CA ASP A 249 6.47 26.01 -1.09
C ASP A 249 6.28 27.37 -1.80
N GLN A 250 6.64 27.46 -3.07
CA GLN A 250 6.43 28.67 -3.88
C GLN A 250 4.93 29.03 -3.99
N PHE A 251 4.08 28.03 -4.18
CA PHE A 251 2.62 28.24 -4.24
C PHE A 251 2.05 28.68 -2.89
N LEU A 252 2.58 28.11 -1.78
CA LEU A 252 2.21 28.52 -0.43
C LEU A 252 2.57 29.99 -0.17
N LEU A 253 3.81 30.38 -0.45
CA LEU A 253 4.30 31.74 -0.27
C LEU A 253 3.50 32.74 -1.12
N LYS A 254 3.25 32.38 -2.39
CA LYS A 254 2.42 33.20 -3.29
C LYS A 254 1.03 33.50 -2.70
N LEU A 255 0.32 32.46 -2.21
CA LEU A 255 -1.00 32.64 -1.60
C LEU A 255 -0.93 33.44 -0.30
N HIS A 256 0.14 33.28 0.48
CA HIS A 256 0.37 34.05 1.70
C HIS A 256 0.61 35.53 1.38
N ASP A 257 1.46 35.84 0.40
CA ASP A 257 1.76 37.20 -0.05
C ASP A 257 0.55 37.89 -0.68
N GLU A 258 -0.35 37.12 -1.31
CA GLU A 258 -1.66 37.60 -1.78
C GLU A 258 -2.66 37.87 -0.61
N GLY A 259 -2.23 37.73 0.64
CA GLY A 259 -3.07 37.97 1.82
C GLY A 259 -4.19 36.96 2.03
N LYS A 260 -4.09 35.76 1.46
CA LYS A 260 -5.11 34.71 1.66
C LYS A 260 -5.08 34.17 3.08
N SER A 261 -6.24 33.92 3.66
CA SER A 261 -6.32 33.34 5.00
C SER A 261 -5.74 31.91 5.05
N VAL A 262 -5.18 31.51 6.20
CA VAL A 262 -4.66 30.16 6.44
C VAL A 262 -5.72 29.09 6.12
N LYS A 263 -6.99 29.36 6.45
CA LYS A 263 -8.11 28.47 6.12
C LYS A 263 -8.29 28.27 4.61
N TYR A 264 -8.21 29.36 3.84
CA TYR A 264 -8.28 29.31 2.37
C TYR A 264 -7.09 28.55 1.78
N ILE A 265 -5.88 28.87 2.24
CA ILE A 265 -4.64 28.21 1.80
C ILE A 265 -4.70 26.72 2.10
N ALA A 266 -5.12 26.34 3.29
CA ALA A 266 -5.26 24.95 3.71
C ALA A 266 -6.22 24.18 2.79
N ALA A 267 -7.40 24.72 2.51
CA ALA A 267 -8.38 24.14 1.60
C ALA A 267 -7.82 24.03 0.17
N LYS A 268 -7.18 25.10 -0.35
CA LYS A 268 -6.63 25.13 -1.71
C LYS A 268 -5.47 24.15 -1.91
N MET A 269 -4.65 23.95 -0.88
CA MET A 269 -3.51 23.05 -0.89
C MET A 269 -3.85 21.64 -0.43
N GLY A 270 -5.08 21.39 0.03
CA GLY A 270 -5.51 20.09 0.56
C GLY A 270 -4.71 19.64 1.79
N ARG A 271 -4.36 20.59 2.66
CA ARG A 271 -3.59 20.37 3.89
C ARG A 271 -4.29 20.94 5.10
N SER A 272 -3.93 20.47 6.31
CA SER A 272 -4.47 21.06 7.55
C SER A 272 -3.93 22.48 7.77
N GLN A 273 -4.72 23.32 8.43
CA GLN A 273 -4.29 24.68 8.81
C GLN A 273 -2.99 24.66 9.63
N THR A 274 -2.88 23.73 10.55
CA THR A 274 -1.65 23.52 11.35
C THR A 274 -0.44 23.23 10.46
N SER A 275 -0.59 22.37 9.44
CA SER A 275 0.49 22.06 8.50
C SER A 275 0.91 23.28 7.68
N ILE A 276 -0.03 24.13 7.29
CA ILE A 276 0.25 25.38 6.60
C ILE A 276 1.05 26.34 7.49
N VAL A 277 0.59 26.57 8.73
CA VAL A 277 1.27 27.46 9.68
C VAL A 277 2.70 26.99 9.98
N MET A 278 2.86 25.69 10.27
CA MET A 278 4.18 25.12 10.53
C MET A 278 5.13 25.26 9.33
N ARG A 279 4.62 25.12 8.11
CA ARG A 279 5.43 25.27 6.91
C ARG A 279 5.78 26.71 6.62
N LEU A 280 4.84 27.64 6.77
CA LEU A 280 5.11 29.08 6.65
C LEU A 280 6.21 29.50 7.63
N ASN A 281 6.08 29.16 8.92
CA ASN A 281 7.09 29.47 9.92
C ASN A 281 8.49 28.95 9.54
N LYS A 282 8.58 27.79 8.87
CA LYS A 282 9.84 27.23 8.41
C LYS A 282 10.41 27.92 7.16
N LEU A 283 9.59 28.55 6.35
CA LEU A 283 10.01 29.22 5.11
C LEU A 283 10.31 30.72 5.32
N THR A 284 9.80 31.29 6.42
CA THR A 284 9.96 32.72 6.75
C THR A 284 11.03 32.96 7.84
N GLN A 285 11.64 31.91 8.39
CA GLN A 285 12.88 31.94 9.19
C GLN A 285 14.10 31.83 8.29
#